data_76e0c8e58c562a68a728c60ec4e43dc4
#
_entry.id   76e0c8e58c562a68a728c60ec4e43dc4
#
_cell.length_a   1.000
_cell.length_b   1.000
_cell.length_c   1.000
_cell.angle_alpha   90.00
_cell.angle_beta   90.00
_cell.angle_gamma   90.00
#
_symmetry.space_group_name_H-M   'P 1'
#
loop_
_entity.id
_entity.type
_entity.pdbx_description
1 polymer ?
#
loop_
_entity_poly.entity_id
_entity_poly.type
_entity_poly.pdbx_seq_one_letter_code
_entity_poly.pdbx_strand_id
1 'polypeptide(L)'
;MTIQVIDVETMQEFSADGVQPIVLHQSEGLITLLLCLEPGQVVGPCVMSARVQYLVMAGSGQLHVADEQAGLKTGSVVVVPPDVVRSIVAVERMRLLAVQVP
;
A
#
# COMPACT_ATOMS: atom_id res chain seq x y z
N MET A 1 -11.94 6.97 26.33
CA MET A 1 -11.45 7.06 24.94
C MET A 1 -9.97 6.75 24.91
N THR A 2 -9.54 5.92 23.98
CA THR A 2 -8.15 5.51 23.82
C THR A 2 -7.61 6.10 22.53
N ILE A 3 -6.46 6.76 22.63
CA ILE A 3 -5.74 7.27 21.46
C ILE A 3 -4.63 6.29 21.13
N GLN A 4 -4.47 5.99 19.86
CA GLN A 4 -3.40 5.14 19.36
C GLN A 4 -2.45 5.97 18.49
N VAL A 5 -1.17 5.94 18.81
CA VAL A 5 -0.14 6.60 18.02
C VAL A 5 0.88 5.54 17.57
N ILE A 6 1.11 5.47 16.27
CA ILE A 6 2.02 4.48 15.68
C ILE A 6 3.09 5.23 14.89
N ASP A 7 4.36 4.99 15.23
CA ASP A 7 5.48 5.55 14.48
C ASP A 7 5.93 4.54 13.44
N VAL A 8 5.65 4.82 12.17
CA VAL A 8 5.99 3.91 11.06
C VAL A 8 7.38 4.18 10.49
N GLU A 9 8.04 5.27 10.89
CA GLU A 9 9.36 5.60 10.36
C GLU A 9 10.40 4.54 10.66
N THR A 10 10.27 3.87 11.80
CA THR A 10 11.20 2.81 12.22
C THR A 10 10.81 1.42 11.71
N MET A 11 9.66 1.29 11.06
CA MET A 11 9.15 0.01 10.57
C MET A 11 9.65 -0.26 9.16
N GLN A 12 10.56 -1.22 9.02
CA GLN A 12 11.12 -1.63 7.73
C GLN A 12 11.11 -3.15 7.66
N GLU A 13 9.96 -3.69 7.32
CA GLU A 13 9.70 -5.12 7.29
C GLU A 13 9.78 -5.65 5.84
N PHE A 14 10.96 -5.47 5.23
CA PHE A 14 11.21 -6.00 3.90
C PHE A 14 11.54 -7.49 3.98
N SER A 15 11.08 -8.26 3.00
CA SER A 15 11.36 -9.69 2.93
C SER A 15 11.63 -10.10 1.48
N ALA A 16 12.67 -10.89 1.28
CA ALA A 16 12.97 -11.45 -0.04
C ALA A 16 11.92 -12.47 -0.48
N ASP A 17 11.15 -13.02 0.45
CA ASP A 17 10.11 -14.03 0.16
C ASP A 17 8.81 -13.41 -0.33
N GLY A 18 8.70 -12.11 -0.35
CA GLY A 18 7.52 -11.38 -0.80
C GLY A 18 7.07 -10.31 0.18
N VAL A 19 6.04 -9.59 -0.20
CA VAL A 19 5.49 -8.51 0.60
C VAL A 19 4.66 -9.07 1.74
N GLN A 20 5.00 -8.68 2.97
CA GLN A 20 4.28 -9.09 4.18
C GLN A 20 3.55 -7.88 4.73
N PRO A 21 2.21 -7.77 4.53
CA PRO A 21 1.46 -6.63 5.06
C PRO A 21 1.51 -6.61 6.58
N ILE A 22 1.74 -5.43 7.14
CA ILE A 22 1.70 -5.21 8.57
C ILE A 22 0.41 -4.47 8.90
N VAL A 23 -0.46 -5.08 9.69
CA VAL A 23 -1.69 -4.43 10.12
C VAL A 23 -1.36 -3.44 11.23
N LEU A 24 -1.50 -2.15 10.95
CA LEU A 24 -1.29 -1.09 11.94
C LEU A 24 -2.55 -0.84 12.75
N HIS A 25 -3.70 -0.91 12.10
CA HIS A 25 -5.00 -0.71 12.74
C HIS A 25 -6.06 -1.49 11.99
N GLN A 26 -6.99 -2.07 12.73
CA GLN A 26 -8.15 -2.73 12.14
C GLN A 26 -9.36 -2.52 13.03
N SER A 27 -10.38 -1.92 12.45
CA SER A 27 -11.67 -1.72 13.10
C SER A 27 -12.75 -1.78 12.05
N GLU A 28 -14.01 -1.74 12.47
CA GLU A 28 -15.13 -1.64 11.54
C GLU A 28 -14.99 -0.30 10.79
N GLY A 29 -14.92 -0.35 9.48
CA GLY A 29 -14.86 0.83 8.62
C GLY A 29 -13.49 1.41 8.38
N LEU A 30 -12.42 0.84 8.97
CA LEU A 30 -11.07 1.36 8.75
C LEU A 30 -10.02 0.28 8.96
N ILE A 31 -9.20 0.05 7.95
CA ILE A 31 -8.04 -0.84 8.05
C ILE A 31 -6.82 -0.09 7.52
N THR A 32 -5.76 -0.05 8.30
CA THR A 32 -4.51 0.61 7.91
C THR A 32 -3.38 -0.40 7.90
N LEU A 33 -2.68 -0.49 6.76
CA LEU A 33 -1.59 -1.43 6.54
C LEU A 33 -0.32 -0.70 6.16
N LEU A 34 0.82 -1.24 6.56
CA LEU A 34 2.12 -0.86 6.02
C LEU A 34 2.61 -1.96 5.10
N LEU A 35 3.02 -1.59 3.89
CA LEU A 35 3.56 -2.50 2.89
C LEU A 35 4.99 -2.09 2.57
N CYS A 36 5.93 -3.01 2.73
CA CYS A 36 7.33 -2.78 2.40
C CYS A 36 7.72 -3.70 1.24
N LEU A 37 8.15 -3.10 0.13
CA LEU A 37 8.46 -3.82 -1.11
C LEU A 37 9.93 -3.65 -1.46
N GLU A 38 10.60 -4.78 -1.69
CA GLU A 38 11.90 -4.78 -2.34
C GLU A 38 11.72 -4.51 -3.84
N PRO A 39 12.75 -4.00 -4.54
CA PRO A 39 12.63 -3.77 -5.98
C PRO A 39 12.15 -5.03 -6.72
N GLY A 40 11.18 -4.84 -7.61
CA GLY A 40 10.57 -5.92 -8.39
C GLY A 40 9.44 -6.66 -7.70
N GLN A 41 9.24 -6.47 -6.42
CA GLN A 41 8.10 -7.11 -5.74
C GLN A 41 6.80 -6.42 -6.10
N VAL A 42 5.72 -7.19 -6.06
CA VAL A 42 4.39 -6.76 -6.53
C VAL A 42 3.36 -6.98 -5.43
N VAL A 43 2.50 -5.98 -5.24
CA VAL A 43 1.27 -6.10 -4.46
C VAL A 43 0.13 -6.31 -5.46
N GLY A 44 -0.60 -7.41 -5.33
CA GLY A 44 -1.63 -7.78 -6.29
C GLY A 44 -1.07 -8.60 -7.47
N PRO A 45 -1.79 -8.72 -8.61
CA PRO A 45 -3.08 -8.08 -8.87
C PRO A 45 -4.19 -8.60 -7.97
N CYS A 46 -5.10 -7.72 -7.60
CA CYS A 46 -6.24 -8.08 -6.76
C CYS A 46 -7.42 -7.14 -7.00
N VAL A 47 -8.60 -7.61 -6.61
CA VAL A 47 -9.83 -6.84 -6.59
C VAL A 47 -10.32 -6.79 -5.16
N MET A 48 -10.71 -5.63 -4.68
CA MET A 48 -11.26 -5.48 -3.33
C MET A 48 -12.57 -4.73 -3.39
N SER A 49 -13.49 -5.10 -2.50
CA SER A 49 -14.74 -4.35 -2.33
C SER A 49 -14.54 -3.03 -1.59
N ALA A 50 -13.41 -2.90 -0.91
CA ALA A 50 -13.06 -1.67 -0.20
C ALA A 50 -12.49 -0.63 -1.15
N ARG A 51 -12.70 0.65 -0.83
CA ARG A 51 -11.93 1.73 -1.42
C ARG A 51 -10.58 1.77 -0.71
N VAL A 52 -9.50 1.92 -1.46
CA VAL A 52 -8.16 1.91 -0.90
C VAL A 52 -7.41 3.17 -1.29
N GLN A 53 -6.80 3.80 -0.30
CA GLN A 53 -5.91 4.94 -0.52
C GLN A 53 -4.50 4.50 -0.18
N TYR A 54 -3.56 4.74 -1.10
CA TYR A 54 -2.14 4.48 -0.88
C TYR A 54 -1.39 5.79 -0.76
N LEU A 55 -0.47 5.85 0.20
CA LEU A 55 0.51 6.92 0.31
C LEU A 55 1.89 6.29 0.14
N VAL A 56 2.66 6.77 -0.83
CA VAL A 56 4.05 6.36 -1.01
C VAL A 56 4.91 7.12 -0.03
N MET A 57 5.41 6.43 0.99
CA MET A 57 6.23 7.03 2.03
C MET A 57 7.69 7.11 1.62
N ALA A 58 8.15 6.16 0.81
CA ALA A 58 9.52 6.10 0.32
C ALA A 58 9.57 5.27 -0.95
N GLY A 59 10.51 5.59 -1.84
CA GLY A 59 10.76 4.81 -3.05
C GLY A 59 9.91 5.21 -4.23
N SER A 60 9.90 4.32 -5.23
CA SER A 60 9.18 4.54 -6.49
C SER A 60 8.67 3.23 -7.04
N GLY A 61 7.65 3.31 -7.88
CA GLY A 61 7.05 2.15 -8.50
C GLY A 61 6.05 2.50 -9.57
N GLN A 62 5.29 1.49 -10.00
CA GLN A 62 4.26 1.62 -11.03
C GLN A 62 2.94 1.06 -10.49
N LEU A 63 1.89 1.82 -10.68
CA LEU A 63 0.52 1.40 -10.38
C LEU A 63 -0.15 0.98 -11.68
N HIS A 64 -0.83 -0.17 -11.64
CA HIS A 64 -1.67 -0.64 -12.75
C HIS A 64 -3.09 -0.76 -12.23
N VAL A 65 -4.03 -0.05 -12.84
CA VAL A 65 -5.45 -0.12 -12.52
C VAL A 65 -6.20 -0.28 -13.83
N ALA A 66 -6.85 -1.42 -14.02
CA ALA A 66 -7.50 -1.78 -15.28
C ALA A 66 -6.51 -1.59 -16.43
N ASP A 67 -6.81 -0.71 -17.41
CA ASP A 67 -5.95 -0.43 -18.54
C ASP A 67 -5.00 0.75 -18.32
N GLU A 68 -5.05 1.36 -17.14
CA GLU A 68 -4.27 2.55 -16.84
C GLU A 68 -3.00 2.20 -16.08
N GLN A 69 -1.96 3.00 -16.31
CA GLN A 69 -0.71 2.91 -15.57
C GLN A 69 -0.33 4.29 -15.06
N ALA A 70 0.28 4.34 -13.89
CA ALA A 70 0.77 5.59 -13.33
C ALA A 70 2.07 5.34 -12.58
N GLY A 71 3.03 6.25 -12.74
CA GLY A 71 4.25 6.24 -11.95
C GLY A 71 3.99 6.75 -10.55
N LEU A 72 4.61 6.10 -9.57
CA LEU A 72 4.54 6.47 -8.16
C LEU A 72 5.91 6.88 -7.67
N LYS A 73 5.94 7.89 -6.83
CA LYS A 73 7.16 8.37 -6.16
C LYS A 73 6.83 8.75 -4.74
N THR A 74 7.86 9.01 -3.94
CA THR A 74 7.68 9.48 -2.57
C THR A 74 6.74 10.67 -2.53
N GLY A 75 5.71 10.59 -1.69
CA GLY A 75 4.69 11.61 -1.55
C GLY A 75 3.47 11.42 -2.44
N SER A 76 3.47 10.45 -3.36
CA SER A 76 2.29 10.18 -4.19
C SER A 76 1.15 9.63 -3.33
N VAL A 77 -0.05 10.14 -3.56
CA VAL A 77 -1.28 9.63 -2.97
C VAL A 77 -2.17 9.11 -4.09
N VAL A 78 -2.63 7.88 -3.95
CA VAL A 78 -3.48 7.22 -4.94
C VAL A 78 -4.76 6.76 -4.28
N VAL A 79 -5.89 7.03 -4.93
CA VAL A 79 -7.18 6.52 -4.48
C VAL A 79 -7.68 5.52 -5.53
N VAL A 80 -7.86 4.28 -5.12
CA VAL A 80 -8.36 3.20 -5.98
C VAL A 80 -9.80 2.92 -5.61
N PRO A 81 -10.74 3.06 -6.57
CA PRO A 81 -12.14 2.77 -6.29
C PRO A 81 -12.35 1.28 -6.04
N PRO A 82 -13.49 0.91 -5.41
CA PRO A 82 -13.81 -0.50 -5.21
C PRO A 82 -14.02 -1.23 -6.54
N ASP A 83 -13.83 -2.53 -6.52
CA ASP A 83 -14.19 -3.47 -7.59
C ASP A 83 -13.39 -3.30 -8.89
N VAL A 84 -12.19 -2.73 -8.81
CA VAL A 84 -11.27 -2.68 -9.97
C VAL A 84 -10.03 -3.51 -9.67
N VAL A 85 -9.48 -4.12 -10.71
CA VAL A 85 -8.21 -4.85 -10.64
C VAL A 85 -7.08 -3.86 -10.52
N ARG A 86 -6.20 -4.05 -9.53
CA ARG A 86 -5.03 -3.19 -9.36
C ARG A 86 -3.82 -3.99 -8.92
N SER A 87 -2.65 -3.46 -9.23
CA SER A 87 -1.37 -3.95 -8.73
C SER A 87 -0.37 -2.81 -8.64
N ILE A 88 0.60 -2.96 -7.76
CA ILE A 88 1.71 -2.02 -7.62
C ILE A 88 3.00 -2.83 -7.68
N VAL A 89 3.93 -2.43 -8.54
CA VAL A 89 5.27 -3.02 -8.62
C VAL A 89 6.29 -1.99 -8.17
N ALA A 90 7.19 -2.40 -7.29
CA ALA A 90 8.27 -1.53 -6.84
C ALA A 90 9.38 -1.48 -7.89
N VAL A 91 9.82 -0.27 -8.24
CA VAL A 91 11.01 -0.04 -9.06
C VAL A 91 12.21 0.14 -8.13
N GLU A 92 12.11 1.04 -7.20
CA GLU A 92 13.04 1.17 -6.09
C GLU A 92 12.37 0.59 -4.85
N ARG A 93 13.16 0.27 -3.82
CA ARG A 93 12.61 -0.17 -2.54
C ARG A 93 11.57 0.84 -2.08
N MET A 94 10.35 0.39 -1.80
CA MET A 94 9.29 1.31 -1.47
C MET A 94 8.53 0.89 -0.21
N ARG A 95 7.99 1.90 0.46
CA ARG A 95 7.12 1.72 1.62
C ARG A 95 5.81 2.43 1.32
N LEU A 96 4.72 1.71 1.50
CA LEU A 96 3.37 2.19 1.23
C LEU A 96 2.54 2.13 2.49
N LEU A 97 1.81 3.19 2.75
CA LEU A 97 0.72 3.16 3.72
C LEU A 97 -0.57 2.94 2.94
N ALA A 98 -1.30 1.88 3.27
CA ALA A 98 -2.57 1.56 2.64
C ALA A 98 -3.69 1.74 3.64
N VAL A 99 -4.70 2.52 3.26
CA VAL A 99 -5.90 2.75 4.09
C VAL A 99 -7.09 2.19 3.33
N GLN A 100 -7.76 1.21 3.94
CA GLN A 100 -8.91 0.55 3.35
C GLN A 100 -10.17 1.01 4.08
N VAL A 101 -11.16 1.43 3.30
CA VAL A 101 -12.48 1.80 3.82
C VAL A 101 -13.48 0.81 3.20
N PRO A 102 -13.83 -0.24 3.96
CA PRO A 102 -14.75 -1.25 3.49
C PRO A 102 -16.16 -0.74 3.24
#